data_7f771b17bcf79d98c8cb896b77c4f8a0
#
_entry.id   7f771b17bcf79d98c8cb896b77c4f8a0
#
_cell.length_a   1.000
_cell.length_b   1.000
_cell.length_c   1.000
_cell.angle_alpha   90.00
_cell.angle_beta   90.00
_cell.angle_gamma   90.00
#
_symmetry.space_group_name_H-M   'P 1'
#
loop_
_entity.id
_entity.type
_entity.pdbx_description
1 polymer ?
#
loop_
_entity_poly.entity_id
_entity_poly.type
_entity_poly.pdbx_seq_one_letter_code
_entity_poly.pdbx_strand_id
1 'polypeptide(L)'
;MEAGKYSQLQEEMKAVIRKLYQNQQEETYPWIGAHSQEIKDSLLEQITYYTEKGETDVAIQEQAVTILEHLIHAYQNHQIMELADCLNYEYGRYMGWEI
;
A
#
# COMPACT_ATOMS: atom_id res chain seq x y z
N MET A 1 10.66 6.15 9.73
CA MET A 1 11.08 5.43 8.52
C MET A 1 12.14 6.23 7.81
N GLU A 2 13.18 5.58 7.35
CA GLU A 2 14.25 6.27 6.63
C GLU A 2 13.77 6.79 5.30
N ALA A 3 14.13 8.03 5.00
CA ALA A 3 13.83 8.61 3.70
C ALA A 3 14.54 7.81 2.61
N GLY A 4 13.81 7.39 1.60
CA GLY A 4 14.35 6.66 0.46
C GLY A 4 14.37 5.15 0.58
N LYS A 5 14.09 4.58 1.75
CA LYS A 5 14.11 3.12 1.92
C LYS A 5 13.13 2.42 0.97
N TYR A 6 11.96 3.02 0.79
CA TYR A 6 10.92 2.48 -0.09
C TYR A 6 10.67 3.38 -1.30
N SER A 7 11.67 4.19 -1.68
CA SER A 7 11.48 5.13 -2.79
C SER A 7 11.23 4.42 -4.12
N GLN A 8 11.88 3.29 -4.35
CA GLN A 8 11.64 2.52 -5.57
C GLN A 8 10.26 1.89 -5.55
N LEU A 9 9.83 1.35 -4.41
CA LEU A 9 8.48 0.83 -4.26
C LEU A 9 7.45 1.91 -4.54
N GLN A 10 7.66 3.12 -4.02
CA GLN A 10 6.78 4.25 -4.26
C GLN A 10 6.67 4.60 -5.74
N GLU A 11 7.79 4.67 -6.44
CA GLU A 11 7.81 4.99 -7.86
C GLU A 11 7.10 3.92 -8.70
N GLU A 12 7.37 2.66 -8.41
CA GLU A 12 6.71 1.55 -9.10
C GLU A 12 5.22 1.51 -8.77
N MET A 13 4.86 1.81 -7.51
CA MET A 13 3.46 1.83 -7.08
C MET A 13 2.66 2.87 -7.84
N LYS A 14 3.23 4.05 -8.09
CA LYS A 14 2.56 5.09 -8.90
C LYS A 14 2.19 4.55 -10.28
N ALA A 15 3.13 3.85 -10.91
CA ALA A 15 2.89 3.27 -12.24
C ALA A 15 1.84 2.16 -12.18
N VAL A 16 1.88 1.33 -11.15
CA VAL A 16 0.93 0.23 -10.96
C VAL A 16 -0.49 0.79 -10.77
N ILE A 17 -0.65 1.80 -9.94
CA ILE A 17 -1.96 2.42 -9.71
C ILE A 17 -2.52 2.98 -11.00
N ARG A 18 -1.68 3.68 -11.77
CA ARG A 18 -2.11 4.23 -13.07
C ARG A 18 -2.58 3.13 -14.02
N LYS A 19 -1.84 2.03 -14.08
CA LYS A 19 -2.20 0.89 -14.94
C LYS A 19 -3.47 0.21 -14.47
N LEU A 20 -3.70 0.11 -13.17
CA LEU A 20 -4.96 -0.43 -12.65
C LEU A 20 -6.15 0.42 -13.07
N TYR A 21 -6.03 1.75 -12.99
CA TYR A 21 -7.10 2.63 -13.47
C TYR A 21 -7.33 2.51 -14.97
N GLN A 22 -6.33 2.07 -15.73
CA GLN A 22 -6.44 1.78 -17.15
C GLN A 22 -6.86 0.34 -17.43
N ASN A 23 -7.20 -0.40 -16.38
CA ASN A 23 -7.64 -1.79 -16.45
C ASN A 23 -6.59 -2.74 -17.03
N GLN A 24 -5.31 -2.46 -16.79
CA GLN A 24 -4.19 -3.29 -17.27
C GLN A 24 -3.81 -4.32 -16.22
N GLN A 25 -4.66 -5.30 -16.00
CA GLN A 25 -4.50 -6.31 -14.96
C GLN A 25 -3.33 -7.26 -15.21
N GLU A 26 -3.12 -7.63 -16.45
CA GLU A 26 -2.11 -8.63 -16.80
C GLU A 26 -0.70 -8.21 -16.41
N GLU A 27 -0.41 -6.91 -16.43
CA GLU A 27 0.89 -6.38 -16.04
C GLU A 27 0.99 -6.13 -14.54
N THR A 28 -0.12 -5.77 -13.90
CA THR A 28 -0.11 -5.30 -12.51
C THR A 28 -0.23 -6.42 -11.50
N TYR A 29 -1.03 -7.44 -11.76
CA TYR A 29 -1.25 -8.52 -10.79
C TYR A 29 0.01 -9.30 -10.47
N PRO A 30 0.85 -9.70 -11.44
CA PRO A 30 2.11 -10.35 -11.12
C PRO A 30 3.03 -9.48 -10.27
N TRP A 31 3.04 -8.17 -10.55
CA TRP A 31 3.84 -7.23 -9.78
C TRP A 31 3.36 -7.16 -8.34
N ILE A 32 2.05 -7.02 -8.12
CA ILE A 32 1.46 -6.94 -6.79
C ILE A 32 1.78 -8.22 -6.00
N GLY A 33 1.61 -9.38 -6.62
CA GLY A 33 1.92 -10.64 -5.97
C GLY A 33 3.38 -10.75 -5.57
N ALA A 34 4.29 -10.33 -6.46
CA ALA A 34 5.72 -10.38 -6.21
C ALA A 34 6.16 -9.39 -5.12
N HIS A 35 5.44 -8.30 -4.95
CA HIS A 35 5.78 -7.25 -3.98
C HIS A 35 4.91 -7.27 -2.73
N SER A 36 4.06 -8.28 -2.56
CA SER A 36 3.13 -8.34 -1.43
C SER A 36 3.84 -8.30 -0.07
N GLN A 37 4.96 -9.01 0.06
CA GLN A 37 5.72 -9.01 1.31
C GLN A 37 6.34 -7.64 1.58
N GLU A 38 6.85 -6.99 0.56
CA GLU A 38 7.44 -5.66 0.69
C GLU A 38 6.38 -4.63 1.10
N ILE A 39 5.19 -4.71 0.52
CA ILE A 39 4.06 -3.86 0.90
C ILE A 39 3.71 -4.06 2.38
N LYS A 40 3.61 -5.31 2.81
CA LYS A 40 3.33 -5.64 4.20
C LYS A 40 4.41 -5.11 5.13
N ASP A 41 5.68 -5.31 4.77
CA ASP A 41 6.81 -4.85 5.57
C ASP A 41 6.81 -3.33 5.69
N SER A 42 6.47 -2.62 4.61
CA SER A 42 6.39 -1.16 4.63
C SER A 42 5.31 -0.67 5.60
N LEU A 43 4.17 -1.35 5.66
CA LEU A 43 3.12 -1.00 6.62
C LEU A 43 3.58 -1.20 8.06
N LEU A 44 4.27 -2.31 8.33
CA LEU A 44 4.79 -2.59 9.68
C LEU A 44 5.82 -1.55 10.11
N GLU A 45 6.70 -1.15 9.20
CA GLU A 45 7.69 -0.10 9.51
C GLU A 45 7.03 1.25 9.71
N GLN A 46 5.95 1.54 8.99
CA GLN A 46 5.24 2.79 9.17
C GLN A 46 4.55 2.86 10.55
N ILE A 47 4.05 1.73 11.04
CA ILE A 47 3.53 1.65 12.41
C ILE A 47 4.63 2.04 13.40
N THR A 48 5.82 1.47 13.25
CA THR A 48 6.96 1.78 14.11
C THR A 48 7.31 3.27 14.04
N TYR A 49 7.31 3.83 12.84
CA TYR A 49 7.60 5.24 12.63
C TYR A 49 6.62 6.14 13.39
N TYR A 50 5.32 5.87 13.29
CA TYR A 50 4.32 6.64 14.03
C TYR A 50 4.48 6.47 15.53
N THR A 51 4.77 5.26 15.97
CA THR A 51 4.98 4.98 17.39
C THR A 51 6.18 5.75 17.95
N GLU A 52 7.27 5.81 17.20
CA GLU A 52 8.47 6.55 17.59
C GLU A 52 8.23 8.04 17.67
N LYS A 53 7.27 8.55 16.91
CA LYS A 53 6.88 9.96 16.98
C LYS A 53 5.90 10.27 18.11
N GLY A 54 5.61 9.28 18.95
CA GLY A 54 4.71 9.46 20.08
C GLY A 54 3.24 9.23 19.76
N GLU A 55 2.93 8.81 18.54
CA GLU A 55 1.57 8.49 18.12
C GLU A 55 1.28 7.03 18.48
N THR A 56 0.94 6.79 19.74
CA THR A 56 0.75 5.43 20.28
C THR A 56 -0.70 4.96 20.25
N ASP A 57 -1.55 5.62 19.49
CA ASP A 57 -2.96 5.25 19.38
C ASP A 57 -3.11 3.88 18.70
N VAL A 58 -3.93 3.03 19.29
CA VAL A 58 -4.27 1.72 18.72
C VAL A 58 -4.85 1.87 17.31
N ALA A 59 -5.52 2.98 17.03
CA ALA A 59 -6.09 3.26 15.70
C ALA A 59 -5.05 3.21 14.59
N ILE A 60 -3.79 3.53 14.87
CA ILE A 60 -2.71 3.48 13.88
C ILE A 60 -2.47 2.03 13.43
N GLN A 61 -2.42 1.10 14.38
CA GLN A 61 -2.24 -0.31 14.05
C GLN A 61 -3.47 -0.87 13.36
N GLU A 62 -4.66 -0.51 13.85
CA GLU A 62 -5.92 -0.98 13.26
C GLU A 62 -6.06 -0.49 11.82
N GLN A 63 -5.63 0.73 11.55
CA GLN A 63 -5.68 1.28 10.19
C GLN A 63 -4.79 0.49 9.25
N ALA A 64 -3.58 0.13 9.67
CA ALA A 64 -2.68 -0.66 8.85
C ALA A 64 -3.27 -2.04 8.55
N VAL A 65 -3.86 -2.69 9.54
CA VAL A 65 -4.51 -4.00 9.37
C VAL A 65 -5.68 -3.89 8.40
N THR A 66 -6.50 -2.85 8.54
CA THR A 66 -7.63 -2.61 7.65
C THR A 66 -7.18 -2.42 6.21
N ILE A 67 -6.13 -1.64 5.99
CA ILE A 67 -5.57 -1.44 4.65
C ILE A 67 -5.13 -2.77 4.05
N LEU A 68 -4.41 -3.57 4.81
CA LEU A 68 -3.93 -4.85 4.34
C LEU A 68 -5.08 -5.80 3.99
N GLU A 69 -6.11 -5.84 4.81
CA GLU A 69 -7.31 -6.65 4.55
C GLU A 69 -8.03 -6.20 3.28
N HIS A 70 -8.17 -4.90 3.08
CA HIS A 70 -8.80 -4.35 1.87
C HIS A 70 -7.99 -4.70 0.62
N LEU A 71 -6.66 -4.60 0.70
CA LEU A 71 -5.77 -4.94 -0.42
C LEU A 71 -5.91 -6.41 -0.79
N ILE A 72 -5.88 -7.29 0.20
CA ILE A 72 -5.99 -8.73 -0.03
C ILE A 72 -7.35 -9.06 -0.63
N HIS A 73 -8.42 -8.51 -0.08
CA HIS A 73 -9.78 -8.78 -0.55
C HIS A 73 -9.96 -8.32 -2.00
N ALA A 74 -9.57 -7.09 -2.31
CA ALA A 74 -9.71 -6.54 -3.65
C ALA A 74 -8.86 -7.32 -4.65
N TYR A 75 -7.65 -7.70 -4.26
CA TYR A 75 -6.75 -8.49 -5.12
C TYR A 75 -7.33 -9.86 -5.40
N GLN A 76 -7.79 -10.57 -4.37
CA GLN A 76 -8.31 -11.94 -4.52
C GLN A 76 -9.61 -11.99 -5.31
N ASN A 77 -10.43 -10.93 -5.22
CA ASN A 77 -11.72 -10.88 -5.88
C ASN A 77 -11.68 -10.11 -7.20
N HIS A 78 -10.49 -9.75 -7.68
CA HIS A 78 -10.28 -9.04 -8.94
C HIS A 78 -11.10 -7.75 -9.03
N GLN A 79 -11.22 -7.04 -7.92
CA GLN A 79 -11.90 -5.75 -7.87
C GLN A 79 -10.92 -4.64 -8.20
N ILE A 80 -10.71 -4.42 -9.49
CA ILE A 80 -9.60 -3.61 -10.01
C ILE A 80 -9.68 -2.16 -9.54
N MET A 81 -10.84 -1.52 -9.64
CA MET A 81 -10.99 -0.13 -9.22
C MET A 81 -10.84 0.01 -7.70
N GLU A 82 -11.38 -0.92 -6.93
CA GLU A 82 -11.24 -0.92 -5.48
C GLU A 82 -9.78 -1.14 -5.07
N LEU A 83 -9.07 -2.01 -5.79
CA LEU A 83 -7.65 -2.23 -5.54
C LEU A 83 -6.84 -0.96 -5.81
N ALA A 84 -7.10 -0.29 -6.94
CA ALA A 84 -6.45 0.96 -7.27
C ALA A 84 -6.74 2.04 -6.23
N ASP A 85 -8.01 2.18 -5.83
CA ASP A 85 -8.40 3.16 -4.83
C ASP A 85 -7.76 2.88 -3.47
N CYS A 86 -7.69 1.61 -3.08
CA CYS A 86 -7.06 1.23 -1.82
C CYS A 86 -5.57 1.57 -1.82
N LEU A 87 -4.86 1.25 -2.90
CA LEU A 87 -3.45 1.58 -3.02
C LEU A 87 -3.21 3.08 -3.05
N ASN A 88 -4.08 3.82 -3.74
CA ASN A 88 -3.93 5.26 -3.92
C ASN A 88 -4.31 6.04 -2.65
N TYR A 89 -5.50 5.79 -2.12
CA TYR A 89 -6.08 6.62 -1.06
C TYR A 89 -5.85 6.07 0.34
N GLU A 90 -5.83 4.75 0.53
CA GLU A 90 -5.63 4.19 1.85
C GLU A 90 -4.15 3.92 2.13
N TYR A 91 -3.53 3.09 1.31
CA TYR A 91 -2.14 2.73 1.50
C TYR A 91 -1.20 3.92 1.28
N GLY A 92 -1.35 4.60 0.15
CA GLY A 92 -0.51 5.75 -0.16
C GLY A 92 -0.59 6.85 0.89
N ARG A 93 -1.80 7.14 1.36
CA ARG A 93 -1.99 8.16 2.39
C ARG A 93 -1.38 7.73 3.72
N TYR A 94 -1.54 6.46 4.09
CA TYR A 94 -0.96 5.94 5.33
C TYR A 94 0.56 6.04 5.32
N MET A 95 1.18 5.75 4.17
CA MET A 95 2.62 5.86 4.00
C MET A 95 3.12 7.30 3.86
N GLY A 96 2.21 8.26 3.71
CA GLY A 96 2.57 9.65 3.50
C GLY A 96 3.07 9.93 2.08
N TRP A 97 2.72 9.10 1.14
CA TRP A 97 3.12 9.26 -0.26
C TRP A 97 2.07 10.06 -1.04
N GLU A 98 2.55 10.97 -1.86
CA GLU A 98 1.71 11.67 -2.83
C GLU A 98 1.76 10.88 -4.14
N ILE A 99 0.69 10.15 -4.39
CA ILE A 99 0.62 9.31 -5.58
C ILE A 99 -0.32 9.90 -6.63
#